data_874c42f99bb0f3f2ac9beac09cf899bc
#
_entry.id   874c42f99bb0f3f2ac9beac09cf899bc
#
_cell.length_a   1.000
_cell.length_b   1.000
_cell.length_c   1.000
_cell.angle_alpha   90.00
_cell.angle_beta   90.00
_cell.angle_gamma   90.00
#
_symmetry.space_group_name_H-M   'P 1'
#
loop_
_entity.id
_entity.type
_entity.pdbx_description
1 polymer ?
#
loop_
_entity_poly.entity_id
_entity_poly.type
_entity_poly.pdbx_seq_one_letter_code
_entity_poly.pdbx_strand_id
1 'polypeptide(L)'
;HKGDEHTLVIRARGKRTGTDYLRLGLNLSDDMEGDSAFNIGASYRMNGINRLGAEWLTRLQIGDQQELYTEFYQPLDVGSRYFIAPYAAIESQNVEAILDNDPVAEYRLERYGFGLNVGRQIGNSGEIRFGVGEAWGKADVRIGDQSLPSESFNEGFYQLKYSFDSLDNVYFPHAGEDIGLAFRQFEPELGSDQRYRQWEFKLDKALSFGPDTYVLGGRYGRTLDQANVVTSSFLLGG
;
A
#
# COMPACT_ATOMS: atom_id res chain seq x y z
N HIS A 1 9.41 -48.25 47.68
CA HIS A 1 8.91 -47.95 46.35
C HIS A 1 9.58 -46.69 45.86
N LYS A 2 10.58 -46.81 44.91
CA LYS A 2 11.08 -45.71 44.14
C LYS A 2 10.03 -45.41 43.06
N GLY A 3 9.43 -44.24 43.09
CA GLY A 3 8.55 -43.78 42.00
C GLY A 3 9.36 -43.53 40.73
N ASP A 4 8.93 -44.10 39.62
CA ASP A 4 9.45 -43.79 38.28
C ASP A 4 9.09 -42.35 37.93
N GLU A 5 10.06 -41.44 37.92
CA GLU A 5 9.90 -40.12 37.37
C GLU A 5 9.91 -40.20 35.84
N HIS A 6 8.76 -40.03 35.23
CA HIS A 6 8.65 -39.92 33.80
C HIS A 6 8.87 -38.47 33.38
N THR A 7 10.03 -38.18 32.80
CA THR A 7 10.35 -36.86 32.25
C THR A 7 9.88 -36.76 30.81
N LEU A 8 8.87 -35.92 30.55
CA LEU A 8 8.44 -35.60 29.20
C LEU A 8 9.41 -34.56 28.60
N VAL A 9 10.21 -34.96 27.64
CA VAL A 9 11.08 -34.04 26.88
C VAL A 9 10.37 -33.58 25.60
N ILE A 10 9.85 -32.36 25.59
CA ILE A 10 9.27 -31.75 24.40
C ILE A 10 10.41 -31.06 23.62
N ARG A 11 10.76 -31.60 22.47
CA ARG A 11 11.68 -30.96 21.52
C ARG A 11 10.87 -30.19 20.49
N ALA A 12 10.65 -28.91 20.69
CA ALA A 12 10.11 -28.04 19.67
C ALA A 12 11.15 -27.81 18.57
N ARG A 13 10.88 -28.24 17.36
CA ARG A 13 11.69 -27.94 16.17
C ARG A 13 10.95 -26.83 15.42
N GLY A 14 11.45 -25.60 15.49
CA GLY A 14 10.92 -24.50 14.70
C GLY A 14 10.91 -24.86 13.21
N LYS A 15 9.77 -24.72 12.54
CA LYS A 15 9.69 -24.89 11.10
C LYS A 15 10.54 -23.79 10.46
N ARG A 16 11.54 -24.16 9.70
CA ARG A 16 12.54 -23.24 9.12
C ARG A 16 11.98 -22.35 8.00
N THR A 17 10.81 -22.65 7.48
CA THR A 17 10.12 -21.91 6.43
C THR A 17 8.69 -21.64 6.86
N GLY A 18 8.30 -20.37 6.90
CA GLY A 18 6.91 -19.98 6.98
C GLY A 18 6.13 -20.50 5.76
N THR A 19 4.80 -20.46 5.83
CA THR A 19 3.98 -20.77 4.67
C THR A 19 3.99 -19.56 3.74
N ASP A 20 4.46 -19.75 2.51
CA ASP A 20 4.38 -18.72 1.48
C ASP A 20 2.95 -18.57 0.99
N TYR A 21 2.57 -17.36 0.61
CA TYR A 21 1.22 -17.04 0.16
C TYR A 21 1.25 -16.43 -1.24
N LEU A 22 0.46 -17.00 -2.14
CA LEU A 22 0.10 -16.38 -3.40
C LEU A 22 -1.37 -15.96 -3.34
N ARG A 23 -1.65 -14.69 -3.59
CA ARG A 23 -3.00 -14.14 -3.70
C ARG A 23 -3.19 -13.63 -5.11
N LEU A 24 -4.36 -13.90 -5.67
CA LEU A 24 -4.78 -13.37 -6.97
C LEU A 24 -6.02 -12.52 -6.74
N GLY A 25 -6.12 -11.41 -7.43
CA GLY A 25 -7.24 -10.49 -7.37
C GLY A 25 -7.66 -10.04 -8.76
N LEU A 26 -8.95 -9.75 -8.90
CA LEU A 26 -9.54 -9.15 -10.06
C LEU A 26 -10.37 -7.98 -9.57
N ASN A 27 -10.13 -6.79 -10.12
CA ASN A 27 -10.94 -5.61 -9.89
C ASN A 27 -11.56 -5.18 -11.22
N LEU A 28 -12.88 -5.04 -11.22
CA LEU A 28 -13.66 -4.51 -12.33
C LEU A 28 -14.46 -3.34 -11.77
N SER A 29 -14.29 -2.17 -12.31
CA SER A 29 -15.09 -0.99 -11.98
C SER A 29 -15.65 -0.38 -13.26
N ASP A 30 -16.86 0.16 -13.15
CA ASP A 30 -17.57 0.84 -14.24
C ASP A 30 -18.24 2.06 -13.58
N ASP A 31 -18.06 3.23 -14.16
CA ASP A 31 -18.64 4.47 -13.64
C ASP A 31 -20.06 4.74 -14.18
N MET A 32 -20.60 3.84 -15.02
CA MET A 32 -21.88 3.98 -15.74
C MET A 32 -21.94 5.18 -16.69
N GLU A 33 -20.86 5.92 -16.87
CA GLU A 33 -20.73 7.03 -17.81
C GLU A 33 -19.96 6.63 -19.08
N GLY A 34 -19.42 5.40 -19.10
CA GLY A 34 -18.77 4.77 -20.24
C GLY A 34 -17.30 4.44 -20.03
N ASP A 35 -16.74 4.76 -18.87
CA ASP A 35 -15.39 4.37 -18.50
C ASP A 35 -15.41 3.12 -17.62
N SER A 36 -14.83 2.05 -18.13
CA SER A 36 -14.66 0.81 -17.39
C SER A 36 -13.18 0.55 -17.16
N ALA A 37 -12.82 0.34 -15.91
CA ALA A 37 -11.46 0.01 -15.50
C ALA A 37 -11.36 -1.47 -15.12
N PHE A 38 -10.30 -2.09 -15.58
CA PHE A 38 -10.02 -3.49 -15.38
C PHE A 38 -8.59 -3.68 -14.87
N ASN A 39 -8.45 -4.36 -13.72
CA ASN A 39 -7.16 -4.65 -13.14
C ASN A 39 -7.07 -6.10 -12.66
N ILE A 40 -5.98 -6.78 -13.00
CA ILE A 40 -5.63 -8.09 -12.45
C ILE A 40 -4.41 -7.90 -11.55
N GLY A 41 -4.50 -8.41 -10.32
CA GLY A 41 -3.43 -8.36 -9.34
C GLY A 41 -2.95 -9.74 -8.92
N ALA A 42 -1.66 -9.84 -8.63
CA ALA A 42 -1.03 -10.96 -7.98
C ALA A 42 -0.13 -10.46 -6.84
N SER A 43 -0.19 -11.11 -5.69
CA SER A 43 0.68 -10.80 -4.56
C SER A 43 1.31 -12.10 -4.05
N TYR A 44 2.63 -12.14 -4.04
CA TYR A 44 3.40 -13.24 -3.48
C TYR A 44 4.14 -12.77 -2.24
N ARG A 45 3.97 -13.49 -1.13
CA ARG A 45 4.67 -13.25 0.12
C ARG A 45 5.43 -14.49 0.54
N MET A 46 6.74 -14.35 0.63
CA MET A 46 7.67 -15.34 1.15
C MET A 46 7.91 -15.05 2.63
N ASN A 47 7.65 -16.01 3.51
CA ASN A 47 7.74 -15.82 4.96
C ASN A 47 8.90 -16.62 5.56
N GLY A 48 9.40 -16.15 6.73
CA GLY A 48 10.38 -16.89 7.51
C GLY A 48 11.73 -17.05 6.83
N ILE A 49 12.17 -16.06 6.05
CA ILE A 49 13.43 -16.08 5.29
C ILE A 49 14.63 -16.26 6.22
N ASN A 50 14.55 -15.71 7.44
CA ASN A 50 15.60 -15.85 8.44
C ASN A 50 15.03 -16.18 9.82
N ARG A 51 15.92 -16.26 10.84
CA ARG A 51 15.56 -16.64 12.21
C ARG A 51 14.66 -15.63 12.92
N LEU A 52 14.65 -14.39 12.49
CA LEU A 52 13.79 -13.33 13.03
C LEU A 52 12.44 -13.25 12.31
N GLY A 53 12.21 -14.11 11.29
CA GLY A 53 10.95 -14.15 10.56
C GLY A 53 10.87 -13.07 9.48
N ALA A 54 11.98 -12.72 8.82
CA ALA A 54 11.93 -11.80 7.69
C ALA A 54 11.00 -12.29 6.59
N GLU A 55 10.37 -11.33 5.90
CA GLU A 55 9.41 -11.57 4.84
C GLU A 55 9.79 -10.79 3.58
N TRP A 56 9.45 -11.36 2.43
CA TRP A 56 9.57 -10.67 1.15
C TRP A 56 8.22 -10.64 0.47
N LEU A 57 7.72 -9.46 0.24
CA LEU A 57 6.47 -9.21 -0.48
C LEU A 57 6.79 -8.72 -1.89
N THR A 58 6.11 -9.30 -2.89
CA THR A 58 6.06 -8.75 -4.25
C THR A 58 4.60 -8.67 -4.69
N ARG A 59 4.18 -7.50 -5.20
CA ARG A 59 2.87 -7.29 -5.82
C ARG A 59 3.07 -6.92 -7.27
N LEU A 60 2.23 -7.48 -8.12
CA LEU A 60 2.11 -7.14 -9.53
C LEU A 60 0.65 -6.83 -9.81
N GLN A 61 0.39 -5.71 -10.46
CA GLN A 61 -0.91 -5.36 -11.00
C GLN A 61 -0.75 -4.98 -12.47
N ILE A 62 -1.68 -5.43 -13.30
CA ILE A 62 -1.76 -5.11 -14.72
C ILE A 62 -3.18 -4.71 -15.07
N GLY A 63 -3.34 -3.81 -16.02
CA GLY A 63 -4.61 -3.23 -16.44
C GLY A 63 -4.48 -1.72 -16.61
N ASP A 64 -5.51 -0.97 -16.23
CA ASP A 64 -5.52 0.49 -16.29
C ASP A 64 -4.55 1.11 -15.30
N GLN A 65 -4.41 0.49 -14.14
CA GLN A 65 -3.37 0.78 -13.18
C GLN A 65 -2.35 -0.36 -13.18
N GLN A 66 -1.09 -0.03 -13.40
CA GLN A 66 0.01 -1.00 -13.39
C GLN A 66 0.90 -0.73 -12.19
N GLU A 67 1.20 -1.78 -11.43
CA GLU A 67 2.10 -1.71 -10.28
C GLU A 67 3.04 -2.92 -10.27
N LEU A 68 4.31 -2.66 -10.04
CA LEU A 68 5.24 -3.65 -9.52
C LEU A 68 5.83 -3.09 -8.24
N TYR A 69 5.47 -3.69 -7.11
CA TYR A 69 5.96 -3.31 -5.79
C TYR A 69 6.70 -4.47 -5.15
N THR A 70 7.82 -4.17 -4.50
CA THR A 70 8.55 -5.15 -3.70
C THR A 70 9.00 -4.54 -2.38
N GLU A 71 8.89 -5.30 -1.28
CA GLU A 71 9.30 -4.90 0.06
C GLU A 71 9.99 -6.07 0.76
N PHE A 72 11.11 -5.81 1.39
CA PHE A 72 11.77 -6.73 2.29
C PHE A 72 11.53 -6.29 3.73
N TYR A 73 10.64 -6.98 4.45
CA TYR A 73 10.33 -6.71 5.85
C TYR A 73 11.28 -7.49 6.75
N GLN A 74 12.07 -6.79 7.56
CA GLN A 74 13.03 -7.38 8.49
C GLN A 74 12.69 -7.00 9.93
N PRO A 75 12.15 -7.94 10.74
CA PRO A 75 12.07 -7.75 12.19
C PRO A 75 13.47 -7.58 12.80
N LEU A 76 13.59 -6.68 13.78
CA LEU A 76 14.84 -6.36 14.45
C LEU A 76 14.98 -7.06 15.81
N ASP A 77 13.88 -7.60 16.33
CA ASP A 77 13.85 -8.33 17.60
C ASP A 77 13.00 -9.61 17.49
N VAL A 78 13.23 -10.56 18.39
CA VAL A 78 12.54 -11.86 18.41
C VAL A 78 11.03 -11.70 18.63
N GLY A 79 10.59 -10.62 19.28
CA GLY A 79 9.18 -10.31 19.49
C GLY A 79 8.54 -9.60 18.28
N SER A 80 9.30 -9.37 17.20
CA SER A 80 8.87 -8.67 16.00
C SER A 80 8.22 -7.29 16.26
N ARG A 81 8.66 -6.64 17.35
CA ARG A 81 8.09 -5.35 17.76
C ARG A 81 8.58 -4.20 16.90
N TYR A 82 9.84 -4.27 16.49
CA TYR A 82 10.48 -3.26 15.65
C TYR A 82 10.95 -3.89 14.35
N PHE A 83 10.90 -3.14 13.28
CA PHE A 83 11.32 -3.62 11.97
C PHE A 83 11.91 -2.51 11.10
N ILE A 84 12.58 -2.93 10.06
CA ILE A 84 13.04 -2.12 8.94
C ILE A 84 12.50 -2.76 7.66
N ALA A 85 12.05 -1.93 6.71
CA ALA A 85 11.43 -2.40 5.48
C ALA A 85 11.83 -1.51 4.28
N PRO A 86 12.95 -1.81 3.60
CA PRO A 86 13.25 -1.24 2.29
C PRO A 86 12.21 -1.72 1.26
N TYR A 87 11.85 -0.83 0.34
CA TYR A 87 10.93 -1.14 -0.75
C TYR A 87 11.33 -0.44 -2.04
N ALA A 88 10.81 -0.97 -3.15
CA ALA A 88 10.86 -0.34 -4.47
C ALA A 88 9.51 -0.52 -5.17
N ALA A 89 9.15 0.44 -6.01
CA ALA A 89 7.91 0.46 -6.76
C ALA A 89 8.12 0.99 -8.18
N ILE A 90 7.37 0.42 -9.11
CA ILE A 90 7.17 0.93 -10.46
C ILE A 90 5.67 1.01 -10.64
N GLU A 91 5.17 2.19 -10.97
CA GLU A 91 3.75 2.46 -11.09
C GLU A 91 3.47 3.14 -12.44
N SER A 92 2.34 2.82 -13.04
CA SER A 92 1.85 3.51 -14.22
C SER A 92 0.33 3.56 -14.18
N GLN A 93 -0.22 4.76 -14.35
CA GLN A 93 -1.66 5.00 -14.30
C GLN A 93 -2.06 6.12 -15.24
N ASN A 94 -3.33 6.13 -15.62
CA ASN A 94 -3.91 7.23 -16.36
C ASN A 94 -4.56 8.20 -15.38
N VAL A 95 -4.37 9.50 -15.61
CA VAL A 95 -4.91 10.58 -14.79
C VAL A 95 -5.55 11.61 -15.69
N GLU A 96 -6.81 11.95 -15.43
CA GLU A 96 -7.50 13.00 -16.14
C GLU A 96 -7.07 14.38 -15.64
N ALA A 97 -6.76 15.26 -16.57
CA ALA A 97 -6.59 16.68 -16.30
C ALA A 97 -7.94 17.37 -16.47
N ILE A 98 -8.48 17.91 -15.38
CA ILE A 98 -9.76 18.59 -15.35
C ILE A 98 -9.53 20.09 -15.26
N LEU A 99 -10.11 20.85 -16.17
CA LEU A 99 -10.12 22.31 -16.15
C LEU A 99 -11.58 22.80 -16.19
N ASP A 100 -11.95 23.67 -15.25
CA ASP A 100 -13.31 24.21 -15.13
C ASP A 100 -14.43 23.12 -15.05
N ASN A 101 -14.11 21.98 -14.43
CA ASN A 101 -14.97 20.81 -14.28
C ASN A 101 -15.17 19.96 -15.55
N ASP A 102 -14.43 20.26 -16.63
CA ASP A 102 -14.43 19.46 -17.85
C ASP A 102 -13.09 18.73 -18.03
N PRO A 103 -13.08 17.43 -18.42
CA PRO A 103 -11.85 16.72 -18.73
C PRO A 103 -11.27 17.28 -20.03
N VAL A 104 -10.04 17.81 -19.96
CA VAL A 104 -9.36 18.44 -21.10
C VAL A 104 -8.30 17.54 -21.73
N ALA A 105 -7.74 16.62 -20.96
CA ALA A 105 -6.74 15.67 -21.41
C ALA A 105 -6.63 14.49 -20.44
N GLU A 106 -6.15 13.36 -20.93
CA GLU A 106 -5.73 12.22 -20.12
C GLU A 106 -4.21 12.08 -20.23
N TYR A 107 -3.54 12.03 -19.08
CA TYR A 107 -2.10 11.83 -18.97
C TYR A 107 -1.79 10.40 -18.55
N ARG A 108 -0.74 9.82 -19.11
CA ARG A 108 -0.07 8.63 -18.59
C ARG A 108 0.99 9.07 -17.62
N LEU A 109 0.80 8.73 -16.35
CA LEU A 109 1.75 8.97 -15.28
C LEU A 109 2.56 7.71 -15.03
N GLU A 110 3.87 7.78 -15.25
CA GLU A 110 4.82 6.71 -14.92
C GLU A 110 5.68 7.16 -13.75
N ARG A 111 5.82 6.32 -12.73
CA ARG A 111 6.58 6.60 -11.52
C ARG A 111 7.46 5.42 -11.14
N TYR A 112 8.69 5.71 -10.79
CA TYR A 112 9.68 4.77 -10.27
C TYR A 112 10.13 5.28 -8.90
N GLY A 113 10.13 4.44 -7.89
CA GLY A 113 10.51 4.89 -6.57
C GLY A 113 11.11 3.80 -5.70
N PHE A 114 11.83 4.23 -4.70
CA PHE A 114 12.32 3.38 -3.63
C PHE A 114 12.28 4.13 -2.30
N GLY A 115 12.38 3.38 -1.22
CA GLY A 115 12.41 3.99 0.10
C GLY A 115 12.72 2.99 1.20
N LEU A 116 12.79 3.53 2.39
CA LEU A 116 13.07 2.78 3.60
C LEU A 116 12.07 3.17 4.67
N ASN A 117 11.41 2.17 5.22
CA ASN A 117 10.55 2.33 6.39
C ASN A 117 11.23 1.73 7.63
N VAL A 118 11.06 2.38 8.76
CA VAL A 118 11.28 1.80 10.09
C VAL A 118 9.96 1.86 10.84
N GLY A 119 9.67 0.86 11.64
CA GLY A 119 8.36 0.85 12.27
C GLY A 119 8.29 -0.01 13.50
N ARG A 120 7.10 0.03 14.09
CA ARG A 120 6.75 -0.73 15.28
C ARG A 120 5.39 -1.39 15.11
N GLN A 121 5.32 -2.68 15.46
CA GLN A 121 4.07 -3.40 15.62
C GLN A 121 3.41 -3.01 16.95
N ILE A 122 2.12 -2.76 16.92
CA ILE A 122 1.28 -2.40 18.06
C ILE A 122 0.27 -3.53 18.30
N GLY A 123 0.60 -4.40 19.24
CA GLY A 123 -0.17 -5.63 19.42
C GLY A 123 -0.06 -6.54 18.19
N ASN A 124 -1.17 -7.23 17.87
CA ASN A 124 -1.22 -8.17 16.75
C ASN A 124 -1.90 -7.58 15.50
N SER A 125 -2.49 -6.40 15.63
CA SER A 125 -3.36 -5.83 14.60
C SER A 125 -2.92 -4.43 14.15
N GLY A 126 -2.02 -3.78 14.88
CA GLY A 126 -1.60 -2.41 14.59
C GLY A 126 -0.15 -2.29 14.18
N GLU A 127 0.14 -1.31 13.33
CA GLU A 127 1.48 -0.99 12.89
C GLU A 127 1.63 0.52 12.69
N ILE A 128 2.77 1.07 13.10
CA ILE A 128 3.18 2.43 12.76
C ILE A 128 4.50 2.39 12.02
N ARG A 129 4.59 3.12 10.90
CA ARG A 129 5.79 3.23 10.07
C ARG A 129 6.18 4.69 9.89
N PHE A 130 7.44 4.99 10.07
CA PHE A 130 8.06 6.21 9.57
C PHE A 130 9.03 5.84 8.45
N GLY A 131 9.01 6.59 7.35
CA GLY A 131 9.84 6.30 6.19
C GLY A 131 10.36 7.52 5.49
N VAL A 132 11.38 7.28 4.68
CA VAL A 132 11.89 8.21 3.67
C VAL A 132 11.88 7.52 2.33
N GLY A 133 11.65 8.26 1.28
CA GLY A 133 11.63 7.72 -0.07
C GLY A 133 11.94 8.77 -1.11
N GLU A 134 12.31 8.29 -2.27
CA GLU A 134 12.54 9.06 -3.46
C GLU A 134 11.84 8.40 -4.64
N ALA A 135 11.22 9.20 -5.48
CA ALA A 135 10.61 8.76 -6.71
C ALA A 135 10.88 9.77 -7.82
N TRP A 136 10.88 9.28 -9.04
CA TRP A 136 10.97 10.09 -10.25
C TRP A 136 10.04 9.50 -11.30
N GLY A 137 9.60 10.36 -12.19
CA GLY A 137 8.67 9.92 -13.21
C GLY A 137 8.42 10.97 -14.28
N LYS A 138 7.43 10.66 -15.08
CA LYS A 138 6.95 11.55 -16.13
C LYS A 138 5.45 11.43 -16.32
N ALA A 139 4.86 12.51 -16.79
CA ALA A 139 3.48 12.59 -17.21
C ALA A 139 3.45 12.93 -18.71
N ASP A 140 3.00 12.00 -19.53
CA ASP A 140 2.88 12.19 -20.98
C ASP A 140 1.41 12.23 -21.37
N VAL A 141 1.04 13.12 -22.31
CA VAL A 141 -0.33 13.21 -22.84
C VAL A 141 -0.68 11.93 -23.60
N ARG A 142 -1.72 11.23 -23.16
CA ARG A 142 -2.26 10.04 -23.81
C ARG A 142 -3.44 10.36 -24.75
N ILE A 143 -4.39 11.13 -24.23
CA ILE A 143 -5.60 11.57 -24.96
C ILE A 143 -5.72 13.09 -24.79
N GLY A 144 -6.01 13.81 -25.87
CA GLY A 144 -6.15 15.25 -25.89
C GLY A 144 -5.19 15.92 -26.87
N ASP A 145 -4.99 17.22 -26.71
CA ASP A 145 -4.09 17.99 -27.57
C ASP A 145 -2.62 17.66 -27.25
N GLN A 146 -1.92 17.09 -28.21
CA GLN A 146 -0.49 16.72 -28.07
C GLN A 146 0.45 17.93 -27.94
N SER A 147 -0.06 19.14 -28.10
CA SER A 147 0.71 20.35 -27.79
C SER A 147 0.78 20.64 -26.28
N LEU A 148 0.00 19.95 -25.45
CA LEU A 148 0.10 20.03 -24.01
C LEU A 148 1.46 19.48 -23.53
N PRO A 149 2.07 20.10 -22.51
CA PRO A 149 3.40 19.73 -22.08
C PRO A 149 3.44 18.36 -21.44
N SER A 150 4.48 17.58 -21.79
CA SER A 150 4.91 16.44 -20.98
C SER A 150 5.79 16.96 -19.85
N GLU A 151 5.60 16.44 -18.66
CA GLU A 151 6.37 16.83 -17.47
C GLU A 151 7.15 15.67 -16.90
N SER A 152 8.41 15.92 -16.54
CA SER A 152 9.19 15.03 -15.68
C SER A 152 9.19 15.59 -14.27
N PHE A 153 9.19 14.73 -13.27
CA PHE A 153 9.15 15.15 -11.87
C PHE A 153 10.06 14.27 -11.01
N ASN A 154 10.56 14.88 -9.93
CA ASN A 154 11.24 14.19 -8.84
C ASN A 154 10.48 14.44 -7.54
N GLU A 155 10.40 13.42 -6.70
CA GLU A 155 9.71 13.44 -5.41
C GLU A 155 10.60 12.82 -4.35
N GLY A 156 11.09 13.65 -3.45
CA GLY A 156 11.74 13.21 -2.22
C GLY A 156 10.81 13.50 -1.05
N PHE A 157 10.53 12.49 -0.19
CA PHE A 157 9.52 12.64 0.83
C PHE A 157 9.83 11.91 2.13
N TYR A 158 9.25 12.43 3.21
CA TYR A 158 9.00 11.72 4.45
C TYR A 158 7.59 11.17 4.45
N GLN A 159 7.39 10.01 5.09
CA GLN A 159 6.06 9.44 5.29
C GLN A 159 5.87 8.93 6.70
N LEU A 160 4.64 9.08 7.20
CA LEU A 160 4.16 8.44 8.43
C LEU A 160 2.91 7.65 8.07
N LYS A 161 2.90 6.35 8.38
CA LYS A 161 1.76 5.48 8.14
C LYS A 161 1.35 4.80 9.44
N TYR A 162 0.06 4.72 9.67
CA TYR A 162 -0.56 3.90 10.68
C TYR A 162 -1.55 2.97 10.02
N SER A 163 -1.50 1.69 10.36
CA SER A 163 -2.47 0.70 9.94
C SER A 163 -2.91 -0.13 11.13
N PHE A 164 -4.21 -0.42 11.16
CA PHE A 164 -4.83 -1.29 12.15
C PHE A 164 -5.83 -2.17 11.44
N ASP A 165 -5.64 -3.49 11.53
CA ASP A 165 -6.50 -4.49 10.92
C ASP A 165 -6.93 -5.51 11.98
N SER A 166 -8.21 -5.52 12.28
CA SER A 166 -8.86 -6.45 13.20
C SER A 166 -9.99 -7.24 12.55
N LEU A 167 -10.10 -7.18 11.21
CA LEU A 167 -11.09 -7.96 10.48
C LEU A 167 -10.86 -9.46 10.72
N ASP A 168 -11.94 -10.17 11.03
CA ASP A 168 -11.93 -11.62 11.28
C ASP A 168 -11.68 -12.43 10.01
N ASN A 169 -12.00 -11.88 8.84
CA ASN A 169 -11.78 -12.48 7.52
C ASN A 169 -11.49 -11.42 6.47
N VAL A 170 -10.51 -11.68 5.59
CA VAL A 170 -10.07 -10.73 4.54
C VAL A 170 -11.08 -10.62 3.40
N TYR A 171 -11.82 -11.71 3.08
CA TYR A 171 -12.72 -11.75 1.93
C TYR A 171 -14.19 -11.53 2.30
N PHE A 172 -14.60 -12.09 3.42
CA PHE A 172 -15.97 -12.03 3.93
C PHE A 172 -15.94 -11.69 5.42
N PRO A 173 -15.58 -10.44 5.77
CA PRO A 173 -15.51 -10.05 7.18
C PRO A 173 -16.90 -9.99 7.79
N HIS A 174 -17.04 -10.53 9.02
CA HIS A 174 -18.26 -10.45 9.81
C HIS A 174 -18.11 -9.49 10.97
N ALA A 175 -16.87 -9.23 11.41
CA ALA A 175 -16.58 -8.34 12.52
C ALA A 175 -15.20 -7.71 12.36
N GLY A 176 -15.01 -6.58 13.03
CA GLY A 176 -13.73 -5.86 13.07
C GLY A 176 -13.68 -4.66 12.15
N GLU A 177 -12.50 -4.10 12.05
CA GLU A 177 -12.24 -2.90 11.25
C GLU A 177 -10.82 -2.91 10.68
N ASP A 178 -10.66 -2.32 9.49
CA ASP A 178 -9.38 -2.00 8.86
C ASP A 178 -9.25 -0.49 8.72
N ILE A 179 -8.28 0.10 9.42
CA ILE A 179 -8.03 1.53 9.45
C ILE A 179 -6.64 1.79 8.87
N GLY A 180 -6.57 2.69 7.91
CA GLY A 180 -5.33 3.20 7.34
C GLY A 180 -5.24 4.71 7.48
N LEU A 181 -4.10 5.22 7.95
CA LEU A 181 -3.75 6.63 7.92
C LEU A 181 -2.38 6.75 7.27
N ALA A 182 -2.23 7.64 6.30
CA ALA A 182 -0.95 7.97 5.72
C ALA A 182 -0.80 9.49 5.63
N PHE A 183 0.39 9.94 5.97
CA PHE A 183 0.83 11.31 5.76
C PHE A 183 2.13 11.27 4.99
N ARG A 184 2.24 12.05 3.93
CA ARG A 184 3.47 12.29 3.18
C ARG A 184 3.77 13.77 3.13
N GLN A 185 5.03 14.12 3.29
CA GLN A 185 5.55 15.46 3.09
C GLN A 185 6.68 15.42 2.08
N PHE A 186 6.49 16.08 0.97
CA PHE A 186 7.44 16.20 -0.12
C PHE A 186 8.31 17.42 0.10
N GLU A 187 9.63 17.23 0.03
CA GLU A 187 10.61 18.24 0.40
C GLU A 187 11.72 18.39 -0.64
N PRO A 188 12.02 19.62 -1.09
CA PRO A 188 13.13 19.88 -1.99
C PRO A 188 14.49 19.45 -1.43
N GLU A 189 14.67 19.49 -0.11
CA GLU A 189 15.88 19.03 0.58
C GLU A 189 16.12 17.52 0.41
N LEU A 190 15.07 16.75 0.07
CA LEU A 190 15.13 15.32 -0.26
C LEU A 190 15.11 15.06 -1.78
N GLY A 191 15.20 16.11 -2.62
CA GLY A 191 15.18 15.97 -4.07
C GLY A 191 13.81 16.14 -4.72
N SER A 192 12.78 16.57 -3.99
CA SER A 192 11.48 16.88 -4.61
C SER A 192 11.51 18.19 -5.38
N ASP A 193 10.91 18.22 -6.57
CA ASP A 193 10.78 19.46 -7.36
C ASP A 193 9.82 20.45 -6.69
N GLN A 194 8.90 19.98 -5.86
CA GLN A 194 7.90 20.80 -5.20
C GLN A 194 7.76 20.42 -3.72
N ARG A 195 7.32 21.39 -2.91
CA ARG A 195 6.97 21.17 -1.51
C ARG A 195 5.46 21.12 -1.38
N TYR A 196 4.94 19.97 -0.91
CA TYR A 196 3.53 19.79 -0.63
C TYR A 196 3.32 18.64 0.36
N ARG A 197 2.09 18.50 0.86
CA ARG A 197 1.72 17.48 1.84
C ARG A 197 0.48 16.74 1.37
N GLN A 198 0.44 15.46 1.69
CA GLN A 198 -0.69 14.59 1.38
C GLN A 198 -1.15 13.83 2.62
N TRP A 199 -2.46 13.72 2.75
CA TRP A 199 -3.11 12.89 3.73
C TRP A 199 -4.01 11.87 3.03
N GLU A 200 -3.95 10.64 3.53
CA GLU A 200 -4.84 9.57 3.11
C GLU A 200 -5.45 8.93 4.36
N PHE A 201 -6.74 8.66 4.30
CA PHE A 201 -7.48 7.94 5.32
C PHE A 201 -8.28 6.82 4.65
N LYS A 202 -8.26 5.64 5.26
CA LYS A 202 -9.06 4.49 4.89
C LYS A 202 -9.75 3.94 6.13
N LEU A 203 -11.03 3.58 6.00
CA LEU A 203 -11.77 2.84 7.01
C LEU A 203 -12.67 1.83 6.31
N ASP A 204 -12.53 0.55 6.69
CA ASP A 204 -13.49 -0.50 6.38
C ASP A 204 -13.95 -1.10 7.71
N LYS A 205 -15.26 -1.24 7.92
CA LYS A 205 -15.84 -1.77 9.16
C LYS A 205 -16.92 -2.81 8.86
N ALA A 206 -16.77 -3.98 9.43
CA ALA A 206 -17.76 -5.05 9.35
C ALA A 206 -18.63 -5.08 10.62
N LEU A 207 -19.95 -5.13 10.43
CA LEU A 207 -20.95 -5.17 11.48
C LEU A 207 -21.96 -6.26 11.16
N SER A 208 -22.12 -7.24 12.04
CA SER A 208 -23.11 -8.32 11.89
C SER A 208 -24.30 -8.12 12.79
N PHE A 209 -25.48 -8.27 12.23
CA PHE A 209 -26.77 -8.23 12.94
C PHE A 209 -27.57 -9.49 12.60
N GLY A 210 -27.56 -10.46 13.49
CA GLY A 210 -28.16 -11.78 13.21
C GLY A 210 -27.44 -12.50 12.06
N PRO A 211 -28.14 -12.91 11.00
CA PRO A 211 -27.54 -13.59 9.86
C PRO A 211 -26.87 -12.62 8.85
N ASP A 212 -27.14 -11.33 8.96
CA ASP A 212 -26.72 -10.32 7.98
C ASP A 212 -25.44 -9.60 8.42
N THR A 213 -24.53 -9.35 7.48
CA THR A 213 -23.32 -8.58 7.69
C THR A 213 -23.30 -7.37 6.77
N TYR A 214 -23.02 -6.22 7.33
CA TYR A 214 -22.83 -4.96 6.61
C TYR A 214 -21.37 -4.57 6.67
N VAL A 215 -20.78 -4.28 5.52
CA VAL A 215 -19.42 -3.73 5.42
C VAL A 215 -19.55 -2.28 4.96
N LEU A 216 -19.10 -1.37 5.83
CA LEU A 216 -19.06 0.07 5.56
C LEU A 216 -17.63 0.45 5.27
N GLY A 217 -17.39 1.03 4.09
CA GLY A 217 -16.07 1.48 3.67
C GLY A 217 -16.04 2.96 3.33
N GLY A 218 -14.92 3.60 3.61
CA GLY A 218 -14.69 4.99 3.25
C GLY A 218 -13.20 5.26 3.03
N ARG A 219 -12.91 6.08 2.02
CA ARG A 219 -11.56 6.56 1.72
C ARG A 219 -11.60 8.07 1.54
N TYR A 220 -10.58 8.74 2.03
CA TYR A 220 -10.41 10.17 1.88
C TYR A 220 -8.94 10.48 1.62
N GLY A 221 -8.67 11.24 0.58
CA GLY A 221 -7.35 11.75 0.26
C GLY A 221 -7.38 13.25 0.04
N ARG A 222 -6.33 13.94 0.46
CA ARG A 222 -6.18 15.38 0.25
C ARG A 222 -4.72 15.78 0.09
N THR A 223 -4.45 16.53 -0.98
CA THR A 223 -3.22 17.31 -1.13
C THR A 223 -3.41 18.67 -0.46
N LEU A 224 -2.50 19.02 0.43
CA LEU A 224 -2.40 20.34 1.05
C LEU A 224 -1.30 21.11 0.33
N ASP A 225 -1.46 22.42 0.28
CA ASP A 225 -0.58 23.34 -0.42
C ASP A 225 -0.81 23.31 -1.95
N GLN A 226 -0.17 24.22 -2.66
CA GLN A 226 -0.25 24.29 -4.12
C GLN A 226 0.76 23.31 -4.72
N ALA A 227 0.29 22.23 -5.30
CA ALA A 227 1.09 21.28 -6.04
C ALA A 227 0.59 21.20 -7.49
N ASN A 228 1.42 20.70 -8.39
CA ASN A 228 1.01 20.43 -9.76
C ASN A 228 -0.14 19.39 -9.75
N VAL A 229 -1.27 19.74 -10.34
CA VAL A 229 -2.50 18.94 -10.28
C VAL A 229 -2.27 17.54 -10.85
N VAL A 230 -1.50 17.40 -11.94
CA VAL A 230 -1.30 16.11 -12.60
C VAL A 230 -0.46 15.17 -11.75
N THR A 231 0.62 15.65 -11.13
CA THR A 231 1.56 14.80 -10.36
C THR A 231 1.09 14.54 -8.93
N SER A 232 0.26 15.41 -8.37
CA SER A 232 -0.23 15.34 -6.99
C SER A 232 -1.66 14.80 -6.85
N SER A 233 -2.26 14.30 -7.93
CA SER A 233 -3.62 13.78 -7.92
C SER A 233 -3.73 12.46 -7.16
N PHE A 234 -4.81 12.33 -6.38
CA PHE A 234 -5.20 11.06 -5.78
C PHE A 234 -6.21 10.35 -6.66
N LEU A 235 -6.03 9.07 -6.88
CA LEU A 235 -7.10 8.23 -7.42
C LEU A 235 -7.98 7.77 -6.25
N LEU A 236 -9.21 8.24 -6.22
CA LEU A 236 -10.25 7.75 -5.34
C LEU A 236 -10.94 6.58 -6.05
N GLY A 237 -10.46 5.36 -5.76
CA GLY A 237 -11.09 4.16 -6.28
C GLY A 237 -10.07 3.14 -6.80
N GLY A 238 -9.99 2.02 -6.15
CA GLY A 238 -9.18 0.85 -6.49
C GLY A 238 -9.48 -0.24 -5.49
#